data_f9f1dc25a8c678aa20117b32f9dc4be2
#
_entry.id   f9f1dc25a8c678aa20117b32f9dc4be2
#
_cell.length_a   1.000
_cell.length_b   1.000
_cell.length_c   1.000
_cell.angle_alpha   90.00
_cell.angle_beta   90.00
_cell.angle_gamma   90.00
#
_symmetry.space_group_name_H-M   'P 1'
#
loop_
_entity.id
_entity.type
_entity.pdbx_description
1 polymer ?
#
loop_
_entity_poly.entity_id
_entity_poly.type
_entity_poly.pdbx_seq_one_letter_code
_entity_poly.pdbx_strand_id
1 'polypeptide(L)'
;MTHEHVPYYWQSLDFAQLTADYPPPPAFFDTVYVMPRDALRALQEKRFLAQMRRAWEIPFFQRHWGEAGMQAGDIKGIDDLVRIPPYTVHDIRASIERNPPFGDFMGVTPADGAHMPLVLQTSGGTTGLPRPMLYAPQDRETMAILGGRRLSMQGVKPGDRVLVTYSLGLTNGGFMGREALWKYSGALPVMTGSGASTPTRRQIEIAKA
;
A
#
# COMPACT_ATOMS: atom_id res chain seq x y z
N MET A 1 14.21 -24.60 -23.67
CA MET A 1 13.66 -24.09 -22.40
C MET A 1 12.64 -23.03 -22.75
N THR A 2 11.37 -23.33 -22.63
CA THR A 2 10.31 -22.31 -22.75
C THR A 2 10.46 -21.41 -21.53
N HIS A 3 10.96 -20.20 -21.71
CA HIS A 3 10.92 -19.18 -20.66
C HIS A 3 9.45 -18.85 -20.43
N GLU A 4 8.88 -19.34 -19.32
CA GLU A 4 7.59 -18.87 -18.85
C GLU A 4 7.72 -17.36 -18.62
N HIS A 5 6.97 -16.57 -19.37
CA HIS A 5 7.06 -15.13 -19.32
C HIS A 5 6.29 -14.64 -18.07
N VAL A 6 6.98 -13.98 -17.16
CA VAL A 6 6.32 -13.26 -16.09
C VAL A 6 5.42 -12.18 -16.71
N PRO A 7 4.14 -12.11 -16.38
CA PRO A 7 3.25 -11.12 -16.96
C PRO A 7 3.77 -9.70 -16.71
N TYR A 8 3.60 -8.81 -17.69
CA TYR A 8 3.91 -7.41 -17.51
C TYR A 8 3.04 -6.80 -16.40
N TYR A 9 3.49 -5.71 -15.82
CA TYR A 9 2.79 -5.03 -14.72
C TYR A 9 1.30 -4.82 -14.99
N TRP A 10 0.94 -4.30 -16.17
CA TRP A 10 -0.46 -4.07 -16.56
C TRP A 10 -1.26 -5.34 -16.84
N GLN A 11 -0.62 -6.46 -17.15
CA GLN A 11 -1.26 -7.76 -17.34
C GLN A 11 -1.60 -8.44 -16.02
N SER A 12 -0.94 -8.01 -14.92
CA SER A 12 -1.15 -8.53 -13.56
C SER A 12 -2.27 -7.82 -12.81
N LEU A 13 -3.02 -6.94 -13.49
CA LEU A 13 -4.05 -6.09 -12.90
C LEU A 13 -5.35 -6.17 -13.67
N ASP A 14 -6.43 -6.37 -12.97
CA ASP A 14 -7.77 -6.04 -13.46
C ASP A 14 -8.11 -4.59 -13.05
N PHE A 15 -7.79 -3.65 -13.94
CA PHE A 15 -8.05 -2.22 -13.68
C PHE A 15 -9.54 -1.90 -13.58
N ALA A 16 -10.41 -2.63 -14.27
CA ALA A 16 -11.85 -2.42 -14.18
C ALA A 16 -12.34 -2.79 -12.78
N GLN A 17 -11.98 -3.96 -12.29
CA GLN A 17 -12.31 -4.40 -10.93
C GLN A 17 -11.66 -3.49 -9.88
N LEU A 18 -10.39 -3.13 -10.04
CA LEU A 18 -9.66 -2.26 -9.11
C LEU A 18 -10.36 -0.90 -8.93
N THR A 19 -10.74 -0.25 -10.05
CA THR A 19 -11.40 1.07 -10.01
C THR A 19 -12.86 0.98 -9.57
N ALA A 20 -13.53 -0.14 -9.74
CA ALA A 20 -14.83 -0.41 -9.15
C ALA A 20 -14.74 -0.57 -7.62
N ASP A 21 -13.75 -1.31 -7.15
CA ASP A 21 -13.52 -1.50 -5.71
C ASP A 21 -12.98 -0.23 -5.04
N TYR A 22 -12.10 0.49 -5.71
CA TYR A 22 -11.46 1.71 -5.21
C TYR A 22 -11.63 2.86 -6.20
N PRO A 23 -12.84 3.46 -6.35
CA PRO A 23 -13.06 4.54 -7.30
C PRO A 23 -12.04 5.66 -7.11
N PRO A 24 -11.26 6.04 -8.16
CA PRO A 24 -10.38 7.21 -8.09
C PRO A 24 -11.19 8.52 -8.13
N PRO A 25 -10.59 9.71 -7.82
CA PRO A 25 -11.25 10.98 -8.11
C PRO A 25 -11.47 11.18 -9.64
N PRO A 26 -12.60 11.79 -10.10
CA PRO A 26 -13.71 12.33 -9.28
C PRO A 26 -14.72 11.30 -8.79
N ALA A 27 -14.77 10.09 -9.36
CA ALA A 27 -15.80 9.08 -9.06
C ALA A 27 -15.90 8.74 -7.56
N PHE A 28 -14.81 8.83 -6.81
CA PHE A 28 -14.83 8.68 -5.36
C PHE A 28 -15.74 9.69 -4.67
N PHE A 29 -15.73 10.95 -5.09
CA PHE A 29 -16.55 12.01 -4.49
C PHE A 29 -18.04 11.85 -4.82
N ASP A 30 -18.35 11.30 -5.99
CA ASP A 30 -19.72 11.06 -6.44
C ASP A 30 -20.33 9.78 -5.85
N THR A 31 -19.52 8.93 -5.20
CA THR A 31 -19.94 7.61 -4.72
C THR A 31 -19.60 7.41 -3.23
N VAL A 32 -18.40 6.93 -2.94
CA VAL A 32 -18.02 6.51 -1.58
C VAL A 32 -17.99 7.68 -0.60
N TYR A 33 -17.59 8.86 -1.03
CA TYR A 33 -17.49 10.04 -0.17
C TYR A 33 -18.87 10.52 0.34
N VAL A 34 -19.90 10.41 -0.48
CA VAL A 34 -21.28 10.82 -0.17
C VAL A 34 -22.16 9.64 0.29
N MET A 35 -21.56 8.47 0.48
CA MET A 35 -22.28 7.27 0.84
C MET A 35 -22.96 7.42 2.21
N PRO A 36 -24.25 7.03 2.36
CA PRO A 36 -24.90 6.97 3.66
C PRO A 36 -24.11 6.12 4.66
N ARG A 37 -24.14 6.51 5.93
CA ARG A 37 -23.32 5.91 7.00
C ARG A 37 -23.50 4.38 7.07
N ASP A 38 -24.72 3.89 6.98
CA ASP A 38 -25.00 2.46 7.08
C ASP A 38 -24.45 1.68 5.89
N ALA A 39 -24.58 2.24 4.67
CA ALA A 39 -23.99 1.66 3.47
C ALA A 39 -22.44 1.66 3.53
N LEU A 40 -21.86 2.74 4.04
CA LEU A 40 -20.41 2.81 4.25
C LEU A 40 -19.95 1.77 5.27
N ARG A 41 -20.70 1.61 6.38
CA ARG A 41 -20.42 0.59 7.39
C ARG A 41 -20.48 -0.82 6.81
N ALA A 42 -21.50 -1.12 6.03
CA ALA A 42 -21.63 -2.42 5.36
C ALA A 42 -20.47 -2.69 4.37
N LEU A 43 -20.03 -1.66 3.63
CA LEU A 43 -18.87 -1.76 2.76
C LEU A 43 -17.57 -2.01 3.55
N GLN A 44 -17.39 -1.31 4.65
CA GLN A 44 -16.23 -1.50 5.53
C GLN A 44 -16.20 -2.91 6.12
N GLU A 45 -17.35 -3.42 6.60
CA GLU A 45 -17.46 -4.77 7.14
C GLU A 45 -17.15 -5.84 6.10
N LYS A 46 -17.71 -5.72 4.89
CA LYS A 46 -17.42 -6.63 3.77
C LYS A 46 -15.90 -6.69 3.49
N ARG A 47 -15.24 -5.54 3.43
CA ARG A 47 -13.80 -5.45 3.16
C ARG A 47 -12.97 -5.98 4.32
N PHE A 48 -13.37 -5.66 5.54
CA PHE A 48 -12.70 -6.15 6.74
C PHE A 48 -12.72 -7.68 6.82
N LEU A 49 -13.88 -8.30 6.63
CA LEU A 49 -14.01 -9.76 6.65
C LEU A 49 -13.23 -10.43 5.49
N ALA A 50 -13.18 -9.79 4.32
CA ALA A 50 -12.34 -10.27 3.22
C ALA A 50 -10.85 -10.21 3.58
N GLN A 51 -10.41 -9.12 4.22
CA GLN A 51 -9.04 -8.97 4.69
C GLN A 51 -8.70 -9.96 5.80
N MET A 52 -9.62 -10.25 6.71
CA MET A 52 -9.45 -11.26 7.76
C MET A 52 -9.24 -12.66 7.17
N ARG A 53 -10.06 -13.05 6.18
CA ARG A 53 -9.87 -14.34 5.49
C ARG A 53 -8.48 -14.44 4.85
N ARG A 54 -8.06 -13.39 4.12
CA ARG A 54 -6.74 -13.35 3.50
C ARG A 54 -5.60 -13.38 4.54
N ALA A 55 -5.76 -12.67 5.66
CA ALA A 55 -4.76 -12.67 6.73
C ALA A 55 -4.56 -14.06 7.34
N TRP A 56 -5.62 -14.86 7.47
CA TRP A 56 -5.52 -16.25 7.94
C TRP A 56 -4.79 -17.19 6.96
N GLU A 57 -4.55 -16.80 5.72
CA GLU A 57 -3.71 -17.56 4.77
C GLU A 57 -2.21 -17.27 4.98
N ILE A 58 -1.85 -16.24 5.76
CA ILE A 58 -0.48 -15.81 6.00
C ILE A 58 0.07 -16.51 7.26
N PRO A 59 1.21 -17.23 7.17
CA PRO A 59 1.73 -18.04 8.29
C PRO A 59 1.99 -17.24 9.57
N PHE A 60 2.45 -16.01 9.46
CA PHE A 60 2.64 -15.12 10.59
C PHE A 60 1.36 -14.92 11.40
N PHE A 61 0.25 -14.59 10.76
CA PHE A 61 -1.02 -14.34 11.45
C PHE A 61 -1.64 -15.62 11.99
N GLN A 62 -1.53 -16.74 11.25
CA GLN A 62 -1.97 -18.05 11.75
C GLN A 62 -1.29 -18.40 13.08
N ARG A 63 0.01 -18.21 13.16
CA ARG A 63 0.79 -18.46 14.36
C ARG A 63 0.44 -17.45 15.46
N HIS A 64 0.58 -16.16 15.19
CA HIS A 64 0.42 -15.09 16.18
C HIS A 64 -0.98 -15.07 16.82
N TRP A 65 -2.01 -15.22 16.01
CA TRP A 65 -3.39 -15.27 16.51
C TRP A 65 -3.74 -16.62 17.11
N GLY A 66 -3.22 -17.72 16.55
CA GLY A 66 -3.40 -19.06 17.10
C GLY A 66 -2.79 -19.24 18.50
N GLU A 67 -1.60 -18.69 18.73
CA GLU A 67 -0.97 -18.65 20.06
C GLU A 67 -1.79 -17.87 21.10
N ALA A 68 -2.54 -16.87 20.63
CA ALA A 68 -3.50 -16.12 21.46
C ALA A 68 -4.87 -16.83 21.60
N GLY A 69 -5.03 -18.04 21.07
CA GLY A 69 -6.26 -18.84 21.15
C GLY A 69 -7.34 -18.47 20.14
N MET A 70 -7.05 -17.60 19.17
CA MET A 70 -7.99 -17.26 18.12
C MET A 70 -7.98 -18.31 16.99
N GLN A 71 -9.14 -18.55 16.39
CA GLN A 71 -9.32 -19.46 15.27
C GLN A 71 -9.85 -18.75 14.03
N ALA A 72 -9.62 -19.35 12.86
CA ALA A 72 -10.21 -18.87 11.62
C ALA A 72 -11.73 -18.84 11.73
N GLY A 73 -12.34 -17.70 11.43
CA GLY A 73 -13.77 -17.51 11.50
C GLY A 73 -14.33 -17.06 12.85
N ASP A 74 -13.52 -16.84 13.88
CA ASP A 74 -13.96 -16.26 15.16
C ASP A 74 -14.43 -14.80 15.00
N ILE A 75 -13.86 -14.09 14.03
CA ILE A 75 -14.23 -12.72 13.69
C ILE A 75 -15.41 -12.75 12.71
N LYS A 76 -16.55 -12.28 13.16
CA LYS A 76 -17.82 -12.30 12.41
C LYS A 76 -18.20 -10.93 11.84
N GLY A 77 -17.65 -9.85 12.36
CA GLY A 77 -17.94 -8.49 11.92
C GLY A 77 -16.86 -7.51 12.37
N ILE A 78 -16.98 -6.27 11.91
CA ILE A 78 -16.00 -5.22 12.21
C ILE A 78 -15.99 -4.83 13.71
N ASP A 79 -17.06 -5.11 14.44
CA ASP A 79 -17.12 -4.87 15.89
C ASP A 79 -16.23 -5.84 16.68
N ASP A 80 -15.88 -6.99 16.09
CA ASP A 80 -14.93 -7.94 16.66
C ASP A 80 -13.45 -7.46 16.54
N LEU A 81 -13.18 -6.33 15.88
CA LEU A 81 -11.82 -5.79 15.69
C LEU A 81 -11.06 -5.69 17.03
N VAL A 82 -11.74 -5.34 18.10
CA VAL A 82 -11.17 -5.22 19.46
C VAL A 82 -10.67 -6.54 20.04
N ARG A 83 -11.08 -7.68 19.48
CA ARG A 83 -10.69 -9.02 19.88
C ARG A 83 -9.42 -9.52 19.19
N ILE A 84 -9.01 -8.84 18.10
CA ILE A 84 -7.86 -9.27 17.31
C ILE A 84 -6.58 -8.93 18.08
N PRO A 85 -5.74 -9.92 18.40
CA PRO A 85 -4.47 -9.69 19.08
C PRO A 85 -3.56 -8.78 18.25
N PRO A 86 -3.10 -7.65 18.81
CA PRO A 86 -2.18 -6.77 18.11
C PRO A 86 -0.79 -7.42 18.00
N TYR A 87 -0.05 -7.08 16.97
CA TYR A 87 1.36 -7.44 16.84
C TYR A 87 2.25 -6.19 16.87
N THR A 88 3.48 -6.39 17.25
CA THR A 88 4.48 -5.33 17.45
C THR A 88 5.60 -5.42 16.41
N VAL A 89 6.48 -4.42 16.42
CA VAL A 89 7.72 -4.48 15.61
C VAL A 89 8.63 -5.64 16.03
N HIS A 90 8.56 -6.08 17.28
CA HIS A 90 9.34 -7.23 17.78
C HIS A 90 8.84 -8.54 17.16
N ASP A 91 7.54 -8.72 17.04
CA ASP A 91 6.95 -9.90 16.41
C ASP A 91 7.34 -10.00 14.94
N ILE A 92 7.36 -8.85 14.24
CA ILE A 92 7.85 -8.78 12.85
C ILE A 92 9.33 -9.13 12.75
N ARG A 93 10.18 -8.63 13.66
CA ARG A 93 11.61 -8.99 13.71
C ARG A 93 11.81 -10.48 13.95
N ALA A 94 11.09 -11.04 14.90
CA ALA A 94 11.11 -12.48 15.18
C ALA A 94 10.65 -13.30 13.95
N SER A 95 9.69 -12.80 13.18
CA SER A 95 9.29 -13.40 11.91
C SER A 95 10.44 -13.41 10.89
N ILE A 96 11.15 -12.28 10.75
CA ILE A 96 12.30 -12.15 9.84
C ILE A 96 13.46 -13.06 10.29
N GLU A 97 13.76 -13.12 11.58
CA GLU A 97 14.80 -14.01 12.13
C GLU A 97 14.48 -15.49 11.88
N ARG A 98 13.20 -15.87 11.96
CA ARG A 98 12.74 -17.23 11.71
C ARG A 98 12.75 -17.61 10.23
N ASN A 99 12.43 -16.67 9.35
CA ASN A 99 12.33 -16.86 7.91
C ASN A 99 13.12 -15.76 7.16
N PRO A 100 14.45 -15.77 7.22
CA PRO A 100 15.26 -14.74 6.62
C PRO A 100 15.24 -14.84 5.07
N PRO A 101 15.39 -13.71 4.34
CA PRO A 101 15.55 -12.35 4.88
C PRO A 101 14.24 -11.58 4.97
N PHE A 102 13.09 -12.13 4.61
CA PHE A 102 11.84 -11.40 4.41
C PHE A 102 10.78 -11.63 5.49
N GLY A 103 10.93 -12.66 6.33
CA GLY A 103 9.87 -13.09 7.25
C GLY A 103 8.72 -13.81 6.52
N ASP A 104 7.67 -14.12 7.29
CA ASP A 104 6.46 -14.81 6.82
C ASP A 104 5.18 -14.00 7.08
N PHE A 105 5.29 -12.67 7.21
CA PHE A 105 4.20 -11.77 7.56
C PHE A 105 3.55 -11.06 6.36
N MET A 106 4.10 -11.21 5.16
CA MET A 106 3.56 -10.66 3.93
C MET A 106 2.69 -11.68 3.22
N GLY A 107 1.67 -11.21 2.49
CA GLY A 107 0.80 -12.08 1.68
C GLY A 107 1.44 -12.53 0.36
N VAL A 108 2.68 -12.15 0.11
CA VAL A 108 3.50 -12.54 -1.03
C VAL A 108 4.92 -12.83 -0.56
N THR A 109 5.62 -13.71 -1.30
CA THR A 109 7.01 -14.08 -1.07
C THR A 109 7.86 -13.73 -2.29
N PRO A 110 9.20 -13.71 -2.19
CA PRO A 110 10.05 -13.54 -3.38
C PRO A 110 9.84 -14.60 -4.46
N ALA A 111 9.40 -15.80 -4.09
CA ALA A 111 9.11 -16.87 -5.05
C ALA A 111 7.93 -16.51 -5.96
N ASP A 112 6.96 -15.75 -5.50
CA ASP A 112 5.83 -15.26 -6.30
C ASP A 112 6.29 -14.33 -7.43
N GLY A 113 7.50 -13.76 -7.34
CA GLY A 113 8.12 -12.98 -8.41
C GLY A 113 8.36 -13.77 -9.70
N ALA A 114 8.30 -15.10 -9.66
CA ALA A 114 8.30 -15.93 -10.86
C ALA A 114 6.99 -15.84 -11.66
N HIS A 115 5.90 -15.40 -11.03
CA HIS A 115 4.56 -15.38 -11.59
C HIS A 115 3.92 -13.98 -11.66
N MET A 116 4.46 -13.00 -10.90
CA MET A 116 3.99 -11.61 -10.94
C MET A 116 5.16 -10.64 -10.69
N PRO A 117 5.12 -9.43 -11.25
CA PRO A 117 6.14 -8.42 -10.97
C PRO A 117 6.00 -7.90 -9.53
N LEU A 118 7.02 -8.12 -8.71
CA LEU A 118 7.08 -7.61 -7.33
C LEU A 118 8.09 -6.47 -7.24
N VAL A 119 7.85 -5.53 -6.33
CA VAL A 119 8.83 -4.52 -5.95
C VAL A 119 9.14 -4.60 -4.47
N LEU A 120 10.43 -4.61 -4.12
CA LEU A 120 10.92 -4.53 -2.76
C LEU A 120 11.11 -3.07 -2.38
N GLN A 121 10.53 -2.68 -1.27
CA GLN A 121 10.80 -1.43 -0.57
C GLN A 121 11.00 -1.69 0.91
N THR A 122 11.42 -0.69 1.66
CA THR A 122 11.61 -0.81 3.10
C THR A 122 10.82 0.24 3.86
N SER A 123 10.45 -0.09 5.10
CA SER A 123 10.01 0.95 6.03
C SER A 123 11.22 1.79 6.47
N GLY A 124 11.04 3.10 6.69
CA GLY A 124 12.03 3.92 7.37
C GLY A 124 12.14 3.46 8.83
N GLY A 125 13.25 2.81 9.18
CA GLY A 125 13.52 2.41 10.55
C GLY A 125 14.60 3.32 11.14
N THR A 126 14.32 3.97 12.28
CA THR A 126 15.32 4.71 13.05
C THR A 126 16.12 3.82 14.00
N THR A 127 15.63 2.62 14.26
CA THR A 127 16.20 1.67 15.23
C THR A 127 16.33 0.27 14.62
N GLY A 128 17.47 -0.02 13.99
CA GLY A 128 17.78 -1.33 13.44
C GLY A 128 17.62 -1.45 11.93
N LEU A 129 17.66 -2.68 11.40
CA LEU A 129 17.52 -2.93 9.97
C LEU A 129 16.14 -2.52 9.46
N PRO A 130 16.06 -1.84 8.31
CA PRO A 130 14.79 -1.50 7.69
C PRO A 130 13.97 -2.76 7.39
N ARG A 131 12.68 -2.72 7.72
CA ARG A 131 11.78 -3.85 7.46
C ARG A 131 11.52 -3.97 5.96
N PRO A 132 11.78 -5.14 5.34
CA PRO A 132 11.45 -5.37 3.95
C PRO A 132 9.92 -5.42 3.76
N MET A 133 9.47 -4.90 2.62
CA MET A 133 8.08 -4.91 2.19
C MET A 133 8.02 -5.23 0.70
N LEU A 134 7.40 -6.34 0.34
CA LEU A 134 7.10 -6.69 -1.03
C LEU A 134 5.72 -6.14 -1.41
N TYR A 135 5.63 -5.52 -2.56
CA TYR A 135 4.38 -5.00 -3.11
C TYR A 135 4.09 -5.63 -4.46
N ALA A 136 2.90 -6.18 -4.59
CA ALA A 136 2.34 -6.59 -5.86
C ALA A 136 1.76 -5.37 -6.63
N PRO A 137 1.51 -5.49 -7.94
CA PRO A 137 0.88 -4.43 -8.73
C PRO A 137 -0.43 -3.90 -8.12
N GLN A 138 -1.28 -4.80 -7.62
CA GLN A 138 -2.53 -4.47 -6.93
C GLN A 138 -2.31 -3.55 -5.73
N ASP A 139 -1.30 -3.83 -4.90
CA ASP A 139 -0.98 -3.02 -3.72
C ASP A 139 -0.55 -1.61 -4.16
N ARG A 140 0.32 -1.52 -5.17
CA ARG A 140 0.83 -0.25 -5.68
C ARG A 140 -0.28 0.63 -6.23
N GLU A 141 -1.16 0.08 -7.07
CA GLU A 141 -2.25 0.86 -7.64
C GLU A 141 -3.30 1.24 -6.59
N THR A 142 -3.67 0.34 -5.67
CA THR A 142 -4.57 0.66 -4.56
C THR A 142 -4.02 1.82 -3.72
N MET A 143 -2.76 1.78 -3.35
CA MET A 143 -2.10 2.85 -2.59
C MET A 143 -2.08 4.18 -3.36
N ALA A 144 -1.82 4.13 -4.67
CA ALA A 144 -1.83 5.32 -5.53
C ALA A 144 -3.22 5.93 -5.65
N ILE A 145 -4.28 5.14 -5.82
CA ILE A 145 -5.68 5.61 -5.82
C ILE A 145 -6.04 6.28 -4.49
N LEU A 146 -5.75 5.61 -3.36
CA LEU A 146 -6.03 6.16 -2.03
C LEU A 146 -5.23 7.45 -1.77
N GLY A 147 -4.00 7.50 -2.24
CA GLY A 147 -3.17 8.71 -2.22
C GLY A 147 -3.77 9.85 -3.05
N GLY A 148 -4.29 9.55 -4.25
CA GLY A 148 -4.98 10.50 -5.12
C GLY A 148 -6.23 11.09 -4.45
N ARG A 149 -7.06 10.25 -3.81
CA ARG A 149 -8.22 10.70 -3.02
C ARG A 149 -7.80 11.68 -1.92
N ARG A 150 -6.79 11.31 -1.14
CA ARG A 150 -6.24 12.15 -0.06
C ARG A 150 -5.76 13.51 -0.59
N LEU A 151 -5.00 13.52 -1.67
CA LEU A 151 -4.50 14.75 -2.28
C LEU A 151 -5.62 15.65 -2.78
N SER A 152 -6.65 15.07 -3.42
CA SER A 152 -7.84 15.82 -3.85
C SER A 152 -8.61 16.40 -2.67
N MET A 153 -8.76 15.66 -1.56
CA MET A 153 -9.36 16.19 -0.32
C MET A 153 -8.52 17.31 0.32
N GLN A 154 -7.21 17.32 0.09
CA GLN A 154 -6.30 18.38 0.53
C GLN A 154 -6.28 19.60 -0.42
N GLY A 155 -7.10 19.58 -1.48
CA GLY A 155 -7.25 20.69 -2.42
C GLY A 155 -6.33 20.64 -3.63
N VAL A 156 -5.56 19.57 -3.83
CA VAL A 156 -4.77 19.38 -5.06
C VAL A 156 -5.72 19.15 -6.23
N LYS A 157 -5.52 19.90 -7.30
CA LYS A 157 -6.38 19.91 -8.50
C LYS A 157 -5.60 19.44 -9.73
N PRO A 158 -6.30 18.95 -10.75
CA PRO A 158 -5.69 18.73 -12.07
C PRO A 158 -4.96 19.98 -12.58
N GLY A 159 -3.73 19.80 -13.06
CA GLY A 159 -2.87 20.87 -13.53
C GLY A 159 -2.01 21.55 -12.45
N ASP A 160 -2.24 21.32 -11.17
CA ASP A 160 -1.37 21.82 -10.11
C ASP A 160 0.06 21.25 -10.25
N ARG A 161 1.06 22.08 -9.99
CA ARG A 161 2.47 21.67 -9.93
C ARG A 161 2.83 21.36 -8.47
N VAL A 162 3.19 20.13 -8.19
CA VAL A 162 3.46 19.67 -6.82
C VAL A 162 4.90 19.22 -6.70
N LEU A 163 5.68 19.94 -5.90
CA LEU A 163 7.07 19.59 -5.62
C LEU A 163 7.14 18.39 -4.65
N VAL A 164 7.73 17.29 -5.09
CA VAL A 164 7.91 16.09 -4.28
C VAL A 164 9.35 16.03 -3.79
N THR A 165 9.53 16.34 -2.52
CA THR A 165 10.84 16.44 -1.86
C THR A 165 11.26 15.17 -1.08
N TYR A 166 10.46 14.12 -1.15
CA TYR A 166 10.79 12.81 -0.58
C TYR A 166 11.86 12.08 -1.39
N SER A 167 12.75 11.37 -0.70
CA SER A 167 13.72 10.48 -1.34
C SER A 167 13.01 9.38 -2.15
N LEU A 168 13.58 9.07 -3.32
CA LEU A 168 13.16 7.97 -4.20
C LEU A 168 14.12 6.77 -4.05
N GLY A 169 14.44 6.42 -2.82
CA GLY A 169 15.29 5.27 -2.53
C GLY A 169 14.47 4.02 -2.16
N LEU A 170 14.96 3.27 -1.18
CA LEU A 170 14.28 2.06 -0.71
C LEU A 170 12.95 2.34 0.01
N THR A 171 12.73 3.56 0.52
CA THR A 171 11.50 3.90 1.25
C THR A 171 10.34 4.19 0.31
N ASN A 172 9.14 3.72 0.68
CA ASN A 172 7.94 3.83 -0.16
C ASN A 172 7.39 5.25 -0.32
N GLY A 173 7.67 6.17 0.62
CA GLY A 173 6.96 7.47 0.71
C GLY A 173 7.02 8.33 -0.55
N GLY A 174 8.20 8.47 -1.15
CA GLY A 174 8.39 9.24 -2.38
C GLY A 174 7.68 8.63 -3.59
N PHE A 175 7.76 7.32 -3.73
CA PHE A 175 7.09 6.59 -4.82
C PHE A 175 5.58 6.68 -4.70
N MET A 176 5.02 6.45 -3.50
CA MET A 176 3.58 6.56 -3.26
C MET A 176 3.07 7.98 -3.59
N GLY A 177 3.80 9.02 -3.17
CA GLY A 177 3.44 10.41 -3.48
C GLY A 177 3.47 10.68 -4.97
N ARG A 178 4.51 10.22 -5.68
CA ARG A 178 4.63 10.34 -7.13
C ARG A 178 3.48 9.67 -7.86
N GLU A 179 3.20 8.41 -7.54
CA GLU A 179 2.18 7.63 -8.22
C GLU A 179 0.77 8.20 -7.99
N ALA A 180 0.47 8.64 -6.78
CA ALA A 180 -0.78 9.29 -6.44
C ALA A 180 -1.00 10.60 -7.23
N LEU A 181 0.02 11.45 -7.30
CA LEU A 181 -0.02 12.69 -8.05
C LEU A 181 -0.16 12.45 -9.55
N TRP A 182 0.70 11.62 -10.09
CA TRP A 182 0.78 11.40 -11.53
C TRP A 182 -0.40 10.63 -12.10
N LYS A 183 -0.80 9.55 -11.43
CA LYS A 183 -1.80 8.62 -11.97
C LYS A 183 -3.25 9.02 -11.63
N TYR A 184 -3.50 9.61 -10.45
CA TYR A 184 -4.85 9.71 -9.89
C TYR A 184 -5.27 11.09 -9.35
N SER A 185 -4.42 12.11 -9.43
CA SER A 185 -4.79 13.47 -9.05
C SER A 185 -4.87 14.44 -10.24
N GLY A 186 -4.29 14.07 -11.37
CA GLY A 186 -4.14 14.94 -12.53
C GLY A 186 -3.15 16.08 -12.33
N ALA A 187 -2.44 16.13 -11.21
CA ALA A 187 -1.39 17.11 -10.95
C ALA A 187 -0.09 16.73 -11.66
N LEU A 188 0.78 17.71 -11.86
CA LEU A 188 2.13 17.52 -12.39
C LEU A 188 3.12 17.34 -11.21
N PRO A 189 3.61 16.13 -10.93
CA PRO A 189 4.63 15.94 -9.90
C PRO A 189 5.99 16.42 -10.38
N VAL A 190 6.61 17.32 -9.64
CA VAL A 190 7.98 17.78 -9.86
C VAL A 190 8.90 17.03 -8.89
N MET A 191 9.61 16.02 -9.41
CA MET A 191 10.33 15.02 -8.62
C MET A 191 11.76 15.49 -8.30
N THR A 192 11.94 16.33 -7.29
CA THR A 192 13.28 16.79 -6.87
C THR A 192 13.97 15.81 -5.95
N GLY A 193 13.23 14.95 -5.24
CA GLY A 193 13.79 14.14 -4.18
C GLY A 193 14.19 14.98 -2.97
N SER A 194 14.94 14.37 -2.05
CA SER A 194 15.42 15.06 -0.84
C SER A 194 16.55 16.06 -1.15
N GLY A 195 16.91 16.87 -0.16
CA GLY A 195 18.05 17.78 -0.24
C GLY A 195 19.39 17.11 -0.57
N ALA A 196 19.49 15.79 -0.34
CA ALA A 196 20.66 14.99 -0.73
C ALA A 196 20.69 14.71 -2.24
N SER A 197 19.53 14.60 -2.89
CA SER A 197 19.41 14.37 -4.35
C SER A 197 19.47 15.69 -5.12
N THR A 198 18.73 16.69 -4.66
CA THR A 198 18.66 18.02 -5.25
C THR A 198 18.86 19.05 -4.13
N PRO A 199 19.95 19.85 -4.14
CA PRO A 199 20.20 20.84 -3.11
C PRO A 199 19.01 21.78 -2.90
N THR A 200 18.71 22.12 -1.65
CA THR A 200 17.55 22.95 -1.27
C THR A 200 17.47 24.27 -2.07
N ARG A 201 18.61 24.92 -2.32
CA ARG A 201 18.64 26.12 -3.17
C ARG A 201 18.03 25.85 -4.55
N ARG A 202 18.40 24.72 -5.18
CA ARG A 202 17.88 24.35 -6.50
C ARG A 202 16.39 24.01 -6.45
N GLN A 203 15.94 23.37 -5.37
CA GLN A 203 14.50 23.10 -5.16
C GLN A 203 13.70 24.42 -5.08
N ILE A 204 14.22 25.43 -4.38
CA ILE A 204 13.59 26.76 -4.27
C ILE A 204 13.55 27.45 -5.65
N GLU A 205 14.62 27.37 -6.43
CA GLU A 205 14.67 27.91 -7.78
C GLU A 205 13.58 27.26 -8.68
N ILE A 206 13.45 25.95 -8.64
CA ILE A 206 12.42 25.19 -9.38
C ILE A 206 11.02 25.58 -8.91
N ALA A 207 10.80 25.76 -7.61
CA ALA A 207 9.49 26.13 -7.06
C ALA A 207 9.03 27.54 -7.45
N LYS A 208 9.99 28.43 -7.81
CA LYS A 208 9.71 29.81 -8.26
C LYS A 208 9.45 29.91 -9.77
N ALA A 209 9.87 28.91 -10.54
CA ALA A 209 9.68 28.87 -11.99
C ALA A 209 8.30 28.29 -12.37
#